data_dfec07c1c8c7ddec8ff05ca88b94ea41
#
_entry.id   dfec07c1c8c7ddec8ff05ca88b94ea41
#
_cell.length_a   1.000
_cell.length_b   1.000
_cell.length_c   1.000
_cell.angle_alpha   90.00
_cell.angle_beta   90.00
_cell.angle_gamma   90.00
#
_symmetry.space_group_name_H-M   'P 1'
#
loop_
_entity.id
_entity.type
_entity.pdbx_description
1 polymer ?
#
loop_
_entity_poly.entity_id
_entity_poly.type
_entity_poly.pdbx_seq_one_letter_code
_entity_poly.pdbx_strand_id
1 'polypeptide(L)'
;MSSLYVTEAGSFIKRDGGHVVVGRNNEVLFEVPLERIEDITVFDSVSITSSLVTDFIERGVPITWLSGYGKYFGTIINTNTIDINKHKKQFDLLDDNAFRVAMSRKIIRAKVRNQLTILRRYARNLEEDINIDVQIANIKSVRSHIGECMRVSELMGYEGLISRLYFEALGKIVPSAFAFTKRTKQPPRDPFNAMLGLGYSMLFNEILAGVINAGLHPFVGVMHSLAKGHPALASDLIEEWRAPIIDSMVLSMVSRNMVDLSEFDNSDKGCYLTAEGRKAFLMAYNKKIRSENQYIDDRKSYRESIYRQCKQFASAIMHEDVDLYTPLEIH
;
A
#
# COMPACT_ATOMS: atom_id res chain seq x y z
N MET A 1 -13.88 -13.68 -6.85
CA MET A 1 -13.41 -12.40 -7.37
C MET A 1 -11.89 -12.42 -7.44
N SER A 2 -11.27 -11.79 -8.46
CA SER A 2 -9.85 -11.95 -8.76
C SER A 2 -9.20 -10.65 -9.24
N SER A 3 -7.99 -10.38 -8.74
CA SER A 3 -7.13 -9.33 -9.32
C SER A 3 -6.37 -9.91 -10.50
N LEU A 4 -6.33 -9.19 -11.60
CA LEU A 4 -5.57 -9.57 -12.78
C LEU A 4 -4.30 -8.74 -12.87
N TYR A 5 -3.15 -9.42 -12.77
CA TYR A 5 -1.83 -8.81 -12.95
C TYR A 5 -1.23 -9.28 -14.27
N VAL A 6 -0.98 -8.36 -15.20
CA VAL A 6 -0.35 -8.69 -16.50
C VAL A 6 1.02 -8.05 -16.53
N THR A 7 2.05 -8.89 -16.42
CA THR A 7 3.45 -8.46 -16.20
C THR A 7 4.35 -8.64 -17.41
N GLU A 8 3.91 -9.35 -18.43
CA GLU A 8 4.72 -9.63 -19.62
C GLU A 8 4.58 -8.54 -20.66
N ALA A 9 5.68 -7.85 -20.96
CA ALA A 9 5.71 -6.83 -22.00
C ALA A 9 5.32 -7.41 -23.37
N GLY A 10 4.54 -6.64 -24.13
CA GLY A 10 4.01 -7.06 -25.43
C GLY A 10 2.77 -7.95 -25.36
N SER A 11 2.24 -8.20 -24.16
CA SER A 11 0.94 -8.85 -24.00
C SER A 11 -0.22 -7.93 -24.43
N PHE A 12 -1.32 -8.55 -24.83
CA PHE A 12 -2.59 -7.85 -25.05
C PHE A 12 -3.67 -8.38 -24.11
N ILE A 13 -4.62 -7.52 -23.78
CA ILE A 13 -5.81 -7.85 -23.02
C ILE A 13 -7.02 -7.46 -23.85
N LYS A 14 -7.91 -8.40 -24.12
CA LYS A 14 -9.15 -8.17 -24.85
C LYS A 14 -10.33 -8.86 -24.20
N ARG A 15 -11.53 -8.44 -24.59
CA ARG A 15 -12.76 -9.20 -24.31
C ARG A 15 -13.00 -10.20 -25.42
N ASP A 16 -13.41 -11.42 -25.04
CA ASP A 16 -13.95 -12.41 -25.94
C ASP A 16 -15.20 -13.05 -25.30
N GLY A 17 -16.37 -12.73 -25.83
CA GLY A 17 -17.64 -13.09 -25.20
C GLY A 17 -17.77 -12.56 -23.77
N GLY A 18 -17.95 -13.47 -22.82
CA GLY A 18 -18.03 -13.20 -21.37
C GLY A 18 -16.68 -13.27 -20.64
N HIS A 19 -15.56 -13.39 -21.36
CA HIS A 19 -14.24 -13.57 -20.80
C HIS A 19 -13.29 -12.43 -21.12
N VAL A 20 -12.35 -12.20 -20.23
CA VAL A 20 -11.13 -11.44 -20.48
C VAL A 20 -10.06 -12.41 -20.92
N VAL A 21 -9.47 -12.16 -22.06
CA VAL A 21 -8.40 -12.97 -22.65
C VAL A 21 -7.12 -12.18 -22.59
N VAL A 22 -6.10 -12.77 -22.00
CA VAL A 22 -4.71 -12.27 -22.02
C VAL A 22 -3.94 -13.13 -23.01
N GLY A 23 -3.25 -12.49 -23.95
CA GLY A 23 -2.46 -13.20 -24.96
C GLY A 23 -1.18 -12.45 -25.31
N ARG A 24 -0.29 -13.14 -26.05
CA ARG A 24 0.96 -12.61 -26.57
C ARG A 24 1.31 -13.33 -27.87
N ASN A 25 1.82 -12.61 -28.88
CA ASN A 25 2.22 -13.20 -30.16
C ASN A 25 1.13 -14.08 -30.81
N ASN A 26 -0.13 -13.68 -30.73
CA ASN A 26 -1.33 -14.39 -31.20
C ASN A 26 -1.65 -15.69 -30.42
N GLU A 27 -0.96 -16.00 -29.34
CA GLU A 27 -1.29 -17.11 -28.46
C GLU A 27 -2.06 -16.61 -27.24
N VAL A 28 -3.08 -17.37 -26.81
CA VAL A 28 -3.81 -17.12 -25.58
C VAL A 28 -3.01 -17.71 -24.41
N LEU A 29 -2.62 -16.84 -23.48
CA LEU A 29 -1.91 -17.25 -22.27
C LEU A 29 -2.86 -17.58 -21.13
N PHE A 30 -3.99 -16.86 -21.05
CA PHE A 30 -4.90 -16.99 -19.93
C PHE A 30 -6.27 -16.41 -20.28
N GLU A 31 -7.33 -17.06 -19.75
CA GLU A 31 -8.71 -16.59 -19.83
C GLU A 31 -9.37 -16.57 -18.45
N VAL A 32 -10.18 -15.56 -18.20
CA VAL A 32 -10.92 -15.42 -16.96
C VAL A 32 -12.31 -14.82 -17.22
N PRO A 33 -13.38 -15.32 -16.57
CA PRO A 33 -14.69 -14.70 -16.67
C PRO A 33 -14.63 -13.23 -16.24
N LEU A 34 -15.19 -12.36 -17.06
CA LEU A 34 -15.20 -10.90 -16.86
C LEU A 34 -15.79 -10.51 -15.49
N GLU A 35 -16.82 -11.26 -15.05
CA GLU A 35 -17.53 -11.03 -13.78
C GLU A 35 -16.66 -11.31 -12.54
N ARG A 36 -15.57 -12.06 -12.68
CA ARG A 36 -14.67 -12.40 -11.58
C ARG A 36 -13.59 -11.36 -11.33
N ILE A 37 -13.41 -10.40 -12.26
CA ILE A 37 -12.35 -9.41 -12.16
C ILE A 37 -12.80 -8.25 -11.28
N GLU A 38 -12.01 -7.93 -10.26
CA GLU A 38 -12.20 -6.80 -9.35
C GLU A 38 -11.32 -5.61 -9.69
N ASP A 39 -10.13 -5.89 -10.23
CA ASP A 39 -9.15 -4.90 -10.66
C ASP A 39 -8.19 -5.48 -11.68
N ILE A 40 -7.62 -4.60 -12.50
CA ILE A 40 -6.55 -4.94 -13.42
C ILE A 40 -5.35 -4.07 -13.11
N THR A 41 -4.19 -4.68 -12.95
CA THR A 41 -2.91 -3.99 -12.91
C THR A 41 -2.03 -4.48 -14.04
N VAL A 42 -1.66 -3.58 -14.92
CA VAL A 42 -0.76 -3.87 -16.03
C VAL A 42 0.61 -3.26 -15.80
N PHE A 43 1.62 -3.97 -16.23
CA PHE A 43 3.01 -3.55 -16.13
C PHE A 43 3.58 -3.30 -17.53
N ASP A 44 4.41 -2.28 -17.65
CA ASP A 44 5.11 -1.96 -18.91
C ASP A 44 4.18 -1.82 -20.14
N SER A 45 4.60 -2.38 -21.27
CA SER A 45 3.95 -2.25 -22.59
C SER A 45 2.88 -3.33 -22.80
N VAL A 46 1.80 -3.29 -22.03
CA VAL A 46 0.62 -4.15 -22.22
C VAL A 46 -0.47 -3.37 -22.94
N SER A 47 -1.03 -3.94 -24.01
CA SER A 47 -2.14 -3.35 -24.78
C SER A 47 -3.48 -3.78 -24.19
N ILE A 48 -4.43 -2.85 -24.04
CA ILE A 48 -5.81 -3.15 -23.66
C ILE A 48 -6.73 -2.61 -24.76
N THR A 49 -7.70 -3.42 -25.20
CA THR A 49 -8.67 -2.95 -26.19
C THR A 49 -9.61 -1.91 -25.61
N SER A 50 -9.96 -0.88 -26.40
CA SER A 50 -10.84 0.20 -25.96
C SER A 50 -12.21 -0.31 -25.46
N SER A 51 -12.77 -1.35 -26.12
CA SER A 51 -14.03 -1.95 -25.70
C SER A 51 -13.96 -2.54 -24.29
N LEU A 52 -12.85 -3.20 -23.94
CA LEU A 52 -12.66 -3.75 -22.60
C LEU A 52 -12.47 -2.64 -21.57
N VAL A 53 -11.75 -1.57 -21.92
CA VAL A 53 -11.59 -0.39 -21.04
C VAL A 53 -12.97 0.22 -20.73
N THR A 54 -13.82 0.40 -21.75
CA THR A 54 -15.18 0.94 -21.56
C THR A 54 -16.03 0.05 -20.67
N ASP A 55 -16.04 -1.27 -20.90
CA ASP A 55 -16.76 -2.23 -20.06
C ASP A 55 -16.34 -2.14 -18.58
N PHE A 56 -15.02 -2.02 -18.31
CA PHE A 56 -14.52 -1.94 -16.94
C PHE A 56 -14.83 -0.59 -16.29
N ILE A 57 -14.78 0.52 -17.03
CA ILE A 57 -15.23 1.83 -16.52
C ILE A 57 -16.70 1.75 -16.11
N GLU A 58 -17.58 1.21 -16.95
CA GLU A 58 -19.02 1.08 -16.63
C GLU A 58 -19.28 0.21 -15.41
N ARG A 59 -18.49 -0.86 -15.24
CA ARG A 59 -18.58 -1.78 -14.08
C ARG A 59 -17.89 -1.25 -12.83
N GLY A 60 -17.19 -0.12 -12.89
CA GLY A 60 -16.42 0.42 -11.78
C GLY A 60 -15.17 -0.38 -11.42
N VAL A 61 -14.65 -1.20 -12.36
CA VAL A 61 -13.42 -1.99 -12.19
C VAL A 61 -12.22 -1.10 -12.55
N PRO A 62 -11.32 -0.79 -11.60
CA PRO A 62 -10.18 0.06 -11.87
C PRO A 62 -9.12 -0.65 -12.73
N ILE A 63 -8.51 0.11 -13.63
CA ILE A 63 -7.37 -0.35 -14.43
C ILE A 63 -6.17 0.52 -14.09
N THR A 64 -5.12 -0.09 -13.55
CA THR A 64 -3.92 0.61 -13.10
C THR A 64 -2.72 0.26 -13.97
N TRP A 65 -1.92 1.26 -14.33
CA TRP A 65 -0.65 1.11 -15.05
C TRP A 65 0.54 1.35 -14.13
N LEU A 66 1.46 0.39 -14.11
CA LEU A 66 2.74 0.47 -13.44
C LEU A 66 3.88 0.26 -14.44
N SER A 67 5.05 0.84 -14.18
CA SER A 67 6.27 0.41 -14.89
C SER A 67 6.67 -1.00 -14.44
N GLY A 68 7.54 -1.67 -15.18
CA GLY A 68 8.12 -2.96 -14.78
C GLY A 68 8.78 -2.95 -13.40
N TYR A 69 9.16 -1.78 -12.92
CA TYR A 69 9.76 -1.56 -11.60
C TYR A 69 8.76 -1.10 -10.54
N GLY A 70 7.46 -1.10 -10.85
CA GLY A 70 6.40 -0.72 -9.91
C GLY A 70 6.15 0.79 -9.77
N LYS A 71 6.74 1.65 -10.62
CA LYS A 71 6.40 3.08 -10.64
C LYS A 71 4.98 3.26 -11.17
N TYR A 72 4.15 3.96 -10.42
CA TYR A 72 2.78 4.30 -10.81
C TYR A 72 2.75 5.30 -11.96
N PHE A 73 1.97 5.02 -12.99
CA PHE A 73 1.70 5.92 -14.11
C PHE A 73 0.31 6.54 -14.03
N GLY A 74 -0.71 5.75 -13.72
CA GLY A 74 -2.08 6.22 -13.63
C GLY A 74 -3.08 5.09 -13.46
N THR A 75 -4.32 5.49 -13.13
CA THR A 75 -5.47 4.57 -13.02
C THR A 75 -6.66 5.17 -13.76
N ILE A 76 -7.34 4.34 -14.55
CA ILE A 76 -8.65 4.66 -15.09
C ILE A 76 -9.70 4.23 -14.09
N ILE A 77 -10.62 5.13 -13.77
CA ILE A 77 -11.71 4.94 -12.82
C ILE A 77 -13.01 5.48 -13.40
N ASN A 78 -14.12 5.01 -12.84
CA ASN A 78 -15.43 5.60 -13.12
C ASN A 78 -15.59 6.93 -12.39
N THR A 79 -16.03 7.97 -13.09
CA THR A 79 -16.28 9.30 -12.53
C THR A 79 -17.64 9.42 -11.82
N ASN A 80 -18.50 8.41 -11.93
CA ASN A 80 -19.83 8.40 -11.29
C ASN A 80 -19.76 8.34 -9.74
N THR A 81 -18.58 8.04 -9.18
CA THR A 81 -18.35 8.04 -7.72
C THR A 81 -17.99 9.41 -7.16
N ILE A 82 -17.79 10.41 -8.03
CA ILE A 82 -17.41 11.77 -7.61
C ILE A 82 -18.59 12.44 -6.87
N ASP A 83 -18.35 12.85 -5.63
CA ASP A 83 -19.28 13.57 -4.79
C ASP A 83 -18.71 14.96 -4.44
N ILE A 84 -19.24 15.97 -5.12
CA ILE A 84 -18.77 17.36 -4.99
C ILE A 84 -18.96 17.90 -3.57
N ASN A 85 -20.01 17.47 -2.88
CA ASN A 85 -20.25 17.92 -1.50
C ASN A 85 -19.19 17.36 -0.54
N LYS A 86 -18.81 16.08 -0.71
CA LYS A 86 -17.69 15.49 0.03
C LYS A 86 -16.38 16.19 -0.27
N HIS A 87 -16.11 16.48 -1.55
CA HIS A 87 -14.89 17.19 -1.93
C HIS A 87 -14.85 18.58 -1.29
N LYS A 88 -15.95 19.36 -1.39
CA LYS A 88 -16.02 20.66 -0.74
C LYS A 88 -15.74 20.56 0.76
N LYS A 89 -16.43 19.64 1.45
CA LYS A 89 -16.22 19.43 2.88
C LYS A 89 -14.78 19.04 3.22
N GLN A 90 -14.15 18.22 2.38
CA GLN A 90 -12.76 17.82 2.53
C GLN A 90 -11.79 19.02 2.39
N PHE A 91 -12.07 19.94 1.47
CA PHE A 91 -11.30 21.19 1.34
C PHE A 91 -11.53 22.13 2.53
N ASP A 92 -12.77 22.29 2.99
CA ASP A 92 -13.10 23.14 4.15
C ASP A 92 -12.33 22.68 5.40
N LEU A 93 -12.19 21.35 5.61
CA LEU A 93 -11.46 20.76 6.74
C LEU A 93 -9.92 20.88 6.64
N LEU A 94 -9.36 21.34 5.51
CA LEU A 94 -7.92 21.66 5.45
C LEU A 94 -7.55 22.82 6.37
N ASP A 95 -8.46 23.74 6.61
CA ASP A 95 -8.28 24.92 7.47
C ASP A 95 -8.59 24.61 8.94
N ASP A 96 -9.24 23.47 9.23
CA ASP A 96 -9.49 23.00 10.60
C ASP A 96 -8.26 22.26 11.15
N ASN A 97 -7.39 23.01 11.83
CA ASN A 97 -6.20 22.43 12.46
C ASN A 97 -6.54 21.39 13.54
N ALA A 98 -7.65 21.56 14.28
CA ALA A 98 -8.03 20.65 15.34
C ALA A 98 -8.43 19.29 14.77
N PHE A 99 -9.27 19.26 13.73
CA PHE A 99 -9.66 18.05 13.02
C PHE A 99 -8.44 17.35 12.40
N ARG A 100 -7.59 18.11 11.68
CA ARG A 100 -6.37 17.57 11.02
C ARG A 100 -5.42 16.94 12.02
N VAL A 101 -5.13 17.62 13.13
CA VAL A 101 -4.24 17.09 14.18
C VAL A 101 -4.84 15.85 14.83
N ALA A 102 -6.12 15.85 15.15
CA ALA A 102 -6.79 14.71 15.77
C ALA A 102 -6.80 13.48 14.85
N MET A 103 -7.14 13.64 13.58
CA MET A 103 -7.15 12.58 12.58
C MET A 103 -5.72 12.04 12.31
N SER A 104 -4.76 12.94 12.09
CA SER A 104 -3.35 12.57 11.89
C SER A 104 -2.79 11.79 13.08
N ARG A 105 -3.15 12.20 14.30
CA ARG A 105 -2.74 11.52 15.53
C ARG A 105 -3.27 10.09 15.60
N LYS A 106 -4.53 9.84 15.21
CA LYS A 106 -5.11 8.49 15.13
C LYS A 106 -4.31 7.61 14.15
N ILE A 107 -4.05 8.11 12.95
CA ILE A 107 -3.32 7.39 11.90
C ILE A 107 -1.89 7.04 12.37
N ILE A 108 -1.15 8.04 12.87
CA ILE A 108 0.25 7.84 13.28
C ILE A 108 0.35 6.90 14.49
N ARG A 109 -0.56 7.00 15.46
CA ARG A 109 -0.59 6.08 16.61
C ARG A 109 -0.80 4.63 16.18
N ALA A 110 -1.71 4.39 15.26
CA ALA A 110 -1.96 3.06 14.70
C ALA A 110 -0.74 2.54 13.92
N LYS A 111 -0.15 3.38 13.04
CA LYS A 111 1.10 3.05 12.36
C LYS A 111 2.17 2.58 13.34
N VAL A 112 2.45 3.36 14.37
CA VAL A 112 3.49 3.05 15.36
C VAL A 112 3.18 1.77 16.13
N ARG A 113 1.91 1.57 16.51
CA ARG A 113 1.47 0.33 17.16
C ARG A 113 1.70 -0.88 16.27
N ASN A 114 1.32 -0.79 15.01
CA ASN A 114 1.49 -1.86 14.02
C ASN A 114 2.98 -2.18 13.80
N GLN A 115 3.82 -1.16 13.68
CA GLN A 115 5.28 -1.32 13.57
C GLN A 115 5.87 -2.03 14.81
N LEU A 116 5.52 -1.60 16.01
CA LEU A 116 5.96 -2.24 17.26
C LEU A 116 5.47 -3.69 17.36
N THR A 117 4.26 -4.00 16.88
CA THR A 117 3.73 -5.36 16.87
C THR A 117 4.54 -6.26 15.93
N ILE A 118 4.90 -5.77 14.74
CA ILE A 118 5.78 -6.51 13.81
C ILE A 118 7.16 -6.73 14.43
N LEU A 119 7.80 -5.69 14.96
CA LEU A 119 9.12 -5.83 15.58
C LEU A 119 9.11 -6.87 16.71
N ARG A 120 8.14 -6.82 17.63
CA ARG A 120 8.02 -7.79 18.73
C ARG A 120 7.76 -9.20 18.25
N ARG A 121 6.98 -9.40 17.17
CA ARG A 121 6.72 -10.72 16.61
C ARG A 121 8.00 -11.36 16.10
N TYR A 122 8.81 -10.61 15.39
CA TYR A 122 10.07 -11.11 14.83
C TYR A 122 11.18 -11.19 15.88
N ALA A 123 11.21 -10.29 16.89
CA ALA A 123 12.17 -10.32 17.97
C ALA A 123 12.18 -11.65 18.78
N ARG A 124 11.04 -12.36 18.83
CA ARG A 124 10.92 -13.65 19.55
C ARG A 124 11.72 -14.79 18.93
N ASN A 125 12.09 -14.66 17.65
CA ASN A 125 12.77 -15.70 16.89
C ASN A 125 14.16 -15.25 16.39
N LEU A 126 14.71 -14.19 16.98
CA LEU A 126 16.06 -13.72 16.64
C LEU A 126 17.11 -14.60 17.33
N GLU A 127 18.28 -14.70 16.72
CA GLU A 127 19.47 -15.30 17.30
C GLU A 127 19.90 -14.50 18.54
N GLU A 128 20.57 -15.15 19.51
CA GLU A 128 20.89 -14.56 20.82
C GLU A 128 21.75 -13.28 20.74
N ASP A 129 22.53 -13.13 19.67
CA ASP A 129 23.40 -11.98 19.44
C ASP A 129 22.68 -10.77 18.78
N ILE A 130 21.45 -10.96 18.29
CA ILE A 130 20.67 -9.89 17.65
C ILE A 130 19.69 -9.28 18.65
N ASN A 131 19.90 -8.02 19.00
CA ASN A 131 19.04 -7.29 19.92
C ASN A 131 18.49 -6.00 19.30
N ILE A 132 17.16 -5.83 19.37
CA ILE A 132 16.41 -4.63 18.93
C ILE A 132 15.68 -3.92 20.06
N ASP A 133 15.93 -4.27 21.32
CA ASP A 133 15.21 -3.70 22.47
C ASP A 133 15.44 -2.21 22.61
N VAL A 134 16.64 -1.74 22.28
CA VAL A 134 16.97 -0.30 22.28
C VAL A 134 16.09 0.46 21.26
N GLN A 135 15.93 -0.06 20.04
CA GLN A 135 15.08 0.55 19.03
C GLN A 135 13.61 0.55 19.48
N ILE A 136 13.13 -0.56 20.02
CA ILE A 136 11.76 -0.68 20.56
C ILE A 136 11.54 0.31 21.72
N ALA A 137 12.49 0.44 22.65
CA ALA A 137 12.40 1.38 23.77
C ALA A 137 12.38 2.84 23.26
N ASN A 138 13.24 3.18 22.31
CA ASN A 138 13.28 4.51 21.72
C ASN A 138 11.97 4.84 20.98
N ILE A 139 11.42 3.90 20.20
CA ILE A 139 10.12 4.10 19.52
C ILE A 139 9.02 4.34 20.56
N LYS A 140 8.98 3.58 21.67
CA LYS A 140 7.99 3.78 22.74
C LYS A 140 8.12 5.15 23.39
N SER A 141 9.36 5.60 23.66
CA SER A 141 9.65 6.91 24.20
C SER A 141 9.17 8.04 23.29
N VAL A 142 9.52 7.97 22.00
CA VAL A 142 9.07 8.98 21.01
C VAL A 142 7.54 8.97 20.85
N ARG A 143 6.91 7.78 20.86
CA ARG A 143 5.45 7.63 20.77
C ARG A 143 4.70 8.36 21.89
N SER A 144 5.25 8.46 23.10
CA SER A 144 4.57 9.13 24.24
C SER A 144 4.29 10.61 23.96
N HIS A 145 5.11 11.28 23.13
CA HIS A 145 4.96 12.68 22.79
C HIS A 145 3.87 12.96 21.71
N ILE A 146 3.45 11.93 20.96
CA ILE A 146 2.43 12.09 19.89
C ILE A 146 1.11 12.65 20.46
N GLY A 147 0.78 12.35 21.72
CA GLY A 147 -0.43 12.83 22.38
C GLY A 147 -0.47 14.34 22.57
N GLU A 148 0.68 14.97 22.73
CA GLU A 148 0.85 16.38 23.10
C GLU A 148 0.98 17.31 21.90
N CYS A 149 1.14 16.76 20.68
CA CYS A 149 1.33 17.56 19.47
C CYS A 149 0.09 18.39 19.17
N MET A 150 0.30 19.67 18.90
CA MET A 150 -0.74 20.64 18.54
C MET A 150 -0.73 20.99 17.04
N ARG A 151 0.26 20.51 16.30
CA ARG A 151 0.43 20.76 14.87
C ARG A 151 0.76 19.49 14.11
N VAL A 152 0.24 19.37 12.89
CA VAL A 152 0.54 18.23 12.00
C VAL A 152 2.04 18.12 11.72
N SER A 153 2.77 19.25 11.60
CA SER A 153 4.23 19.24 11.37
C SER A 153 5.00 18.60 12.52
N GLU A 154 4.56 18.73 13.77
CA GLU A 154 5.17 18.05 14.93
C GLU A 154 4.93 16.54 14.84
N LEU A 155 3.71 16.13 14.52
CA LEU A 155 3.34 14.73 14.32
C LEU A 155 4.20 14.09 13.22
N MET A 156 4.40 14.77 12.09
CA MET A 156 5.23 14.31 10.97
C MET A 156 6.72 14.22 11.37
N GLY A 157 7.21 15.11 12.23
CA GLY A 157 8.57 15.04 12.77
C GLY A 157 8.79 13.76 13.61
N TYR A 158 7.87 13.46 14.50
CA TYR A 158 7.91 12.22 15.30
C TYR A 158 7.71 10.97 14.44
N GLU A 159 6.81 11.03 13.46
CA GLU A 159 6.61 9.96 12.51
C GLU A 159 7.92 9.60 11.77
N GLY A 160 8.62 10.60 11.25
CA GLY A 160 9.89 10.42 10.55
C GLY A 160 10.98 9.82 11.44
N LEU A 161 11.08 10.28 12.70
CA LEU A 161 12.01 9.72 13.69
C LEU A 161 11.69 8.24 13.99
N ILE A 162 10.42 7.92 14.25
CA ILE A 162 9.97 6.55 14.51
C ILE A 162 10.22 5.65 13.29
N SER A 163 9.92 6.14 12.09
CA SER A 163 10.18 5.38 10.86
C SER A 163 11.66 5.06 10.69
N ARG A 164 12.58 5.99 11.01
CA ARG A 164 14.02 5.74 10.98
C ARG A 164 14.41 4.62 11.95
N LEU A 165 13.97 4.69 13.22
CA LEU A 165 14.24 3.68 14.24
C LEU A 165 13.65 2.31 13.88
N TYR A 166 12.46 2.32 13.28
CA TYR A 166 11.81 1.10 12.80
C TYR A 166 12.62 0.41 11.69
N PHE A 167 13.07 1.15 10.67
CA PHE A 167 13.89 0.58 9.61
C PHE A 167 15.28 0.17 10.08
N GLU A 168 15.84 0.85 11.07
CA GLU A 168 17.08 0.41 11.74
C GLU A 168 16.88 -0.94 12.44
N ALA A 169 15.77 -1.12 13.16
CA ALA A 169 15.43 -2.41 13.78
C ALA A 169 15.19 -3.51 12.73
N LEU A 170 14.46 -3.20 11.65
CA LEU A 170 14.26 -4.16 10.54
C LEU A 170 15.58 -4.59 9.90
N GLY A 171 16.55 -3.67 9.75
CA GLY A 171 17.88 -3.99 9.22
C GLY A 171 18.64 -5.03 10.04
N LYS A 172 18.36 -5.12 11.35
CA LYS A 172 18.92 -6.16 12.23
C LYS A 172 18.16 -7.50 12.15
N ILE A 173 16.86 -7.46 11.82
CA ILE A 173 15.99 -8.65 11.74
C ILE A 173 16.16 -9.39 10.42
N VAL A 174 16.41 -8.64 9.34
CA VAL A 174 16.48 -9.20 7.98
C VAL A 174 17.70 -10.11 7.85
N PRO A 175 17.57 -11.33 7.28
CA PRO A 175 18.69 -12.22 7.04
C PRO A 175 19.83 -11.54 6.28
N SER A 176 21.08 -11.89 6.61
CA SER A 176 22.29 -11.25 6.06
C SER A 176 22.35 -11.22 4.53
N ALA A 177 21.82 -12.26 3.87
CA ALA A 177 21.72 -12.31 2.42
C ALA A 177 20.89 -11.17 1.81
N PHE A 178 19.89 -10.66 2.55
CA PHE A 178 19.00 -9.56 2.14
C PHE A 178 19.27 -8.28 2.93
N ALA A 179 20.44 -8.16 3.56
CA ALA A 179 20.77 -7.04 4.43
C ALA A 179 20.60 -5.68 3.74
N PHE A 180 20.07 -4.73 4.48
CA PHE A 180 19.99 -3.33 4.08
C PHE A 180 20.35 -2.41 5.26
N THR A 181 20.85 -1.23 4.98
CA THR A 181 21.27 -0.29 6.03
C THR A 181 20.24 0.79 6.31
N LYS A 182 19.49 1.18 5.30
CA LYS A 182 18.46 2.23 5.39
C LYS A 182 17.42 2.08 4.29
N ARG A 183 16.27 2.68 4.47
CA ARG A 183 15.23 2.74 3.44
C ARG A 183 15.68 3.59 2.25
N THR A 184 15.82 2.97 1.07
CA THR A 184 16.07 3.64 -0.22
C THR A 184 14.85 3.45 -1.13
N LYS A 185 14.43 4.50 -1.82
CA LYS A 185 13.15 4.49 -2.57
C LYS A 185 13.34 4.47 -4.09
N GLN A 186 14.01 5.45 -4.64
CA GLN A 186 14.16 5.63 -6.09
C GLN A 186 15.56 6.13 -6.39
N PRO A 187 16.42 5.24 -6.90
CA PRO A 187 16.23 3.80 -7.03
C PRO A 187 16.41 3.05 -5.69
N PRO A 188 15.78 1.87 -5.52
CA PRO A 188 16.15 0.95 -4.44
C PRO A 188 17.56 0.44 -4.67
N ARG A 189 18.31 0.22 -3.57
CA ARG A 189 19.74 -0.13 -3.64
C ARG A 189 20.07 -1.57 -3.22
N ASP A 190 19.07 -2.30 -2.78
CA ASP A 190 19.17 -3.67 -2.30
C ASP A 190 17.86 -4.43 -2.52
N PRO A 191 17.87 -5.77 -2.49
CA PRO A 191 16.71 -6.61 -2.71
C PRO A 191 15.55 -6.35 -1.76
N PHE A 192 15.82 -6.10 -0.47
CA PHE A 192 14.77 -5.84 0.51
C PHE A 192 14.03 -4.54 0.22
N ASN A 193 14.79 -3.47 -0.09
CA ASN A 193 14.21 -2.18 -0.52
C ASN A 193 13.45 -2.27 -1.85
N ALA A 194 13.89 -3.12 -2.79
CA ALA A 194 13.19 -3.36 -4.05
C ALA A 194 11.79 -3.94 -3.79
N MET A 195 11.70 -4.98 -2.97
CA MET A 195 10.42 -5.59 -2.58
C MET A 195 9.52 -4.62 -1.81
N LEU A 196 10.05 -3.90 -0.82
CA LEU A 196 9.29 -2.88 -0.11
C LEU A 196 8.76 -1.79 -1.05
N GLY A 197 9.59 -1.35 -2.02
CA GLY A 197 9.21 -0.33 -2.99
C GLY A 197 8.04 -0.76 -3.86
N LEU A 198 8.11 -1.96 -4.46
CA LEU A 198 7.04 -2.53 -5.26
C LEU A 198 5.77 -2.74 -4.42
N GLY A 199 5.91 -3.31 -3.22
CA GLY A 199 4.78 -3.57 -2.33
C GLY A 199 4.05 -2.30 -1.91
N TYR A 200 4.78 -1.25 -1.54
CA TYR A 200 4.15 0.03 -1.20
C TYR A 200 3.47 0.68 -2.40
N SER A 201 4.00 0.54 -3.60
CA SER A 201 3.33 1.05 -4.81
C SER A 201 2.01 0.31 -5.06
N MET A 202 1.99 -1.01 -4.92
CA MET A 202 0.77 -1.81 -5.07
C MET A 202 -0.27 -1.48 -4.00
N LEU A 203 0.14 -1.42 -2.73
CA LEU A 203 -0.74 -1.07 -1.62
C LEU A 203 -1.28 0.36 -1.75
N PHE A 204 -0.45 1.29 -2.22
CA PHE A 204 -0.88 2.67 -2.49
C PHE A 204 -2.04 2.70 -3.51
N ASN A 205 -1.97 1.89 -4.56
CA ASN A 205 -3.02 1.82 -5.57
C ASN A 205 -4.32 1.22 -5.03
N GLU A 206 -4.23 0.20 -4.13
CA GLU A 206 -5.41 -0.33 -3.42
C GLU A 206 -6.12 0.76 -2.62
N ILE A 207 -5.34 1.55 -1.86
CA ILE A 207 -5.88 2.62 -1.04
C ILE A 207 -6.42 3.77 -1.90
N LEU A 208 -5.70 4.13 -2.97
CA LEU A 208 -6.16 5.15 -3.91
C LEU A 208 -7.52 4.78 -4.51
N ALA A 209 -7.69 3.51 -4.94
CA ALA A 209 -8.97 3.01 -5.42
C ALA A 209 -10.05 3.06 -4.32
N GLY A 210 -9.72 2.68 -3.10
CA GLY A 210 -10.63 2.77 -1.94
C GLY A 210 -11.08 4.20 -1.64
N VAL A 211 -10.15 5.16 -1.67
CA VAL A 211 -10.41 6.60 -1.47
C VAL A 211 -11.40 7.13 -2.52
N ILE A 212 -11.12 6.81 -3.80
CA ILE A 212 -11.97 7.24 -4.92
C ILE A 212 -13.36 6.60 -4.83
N ASN A 213 -13.44 5.30 -4.54
CA ASN A 213 -14.71 4.58 -4.39
C ASN A 213 -15.53 5.06 -3.18
N ALA A 214 -14.89 5.66 -2.17
CA ALA A 214 -15.57 6.32 -1.06
C ALA A 214 -16.08 7.74 -1.43
N GLY A 215 -15.82 8.22 -2.66
CA GLY A 215 -16.21 9.55 -3.14
C GLY A 215 -15.34 10.67 -2.59
N LEU A 216 -14.12 10.35 -2.12
CA LEU A 216 -13.17 11.31 -1.57
C LEU A 216 -12.21 11.84 -2.65
N HIS A 217 -11.73 13.08 -2.47
CA HIS A 217 -10.71 13.66 -3.33
C HIS A 217 -9.32 13.15 -2.94
N PRO A 218 -8.61 12.38 -3.79
CA PRO A 218 -7.39 11.69 -3.37
C PRO A 218 -6.21 12.61 -3.05
N PHE A 219 -6.20 13.84 -3.56
CA PHE A 219 -5.11 14.79 -3.37
C PHE A 219 -5.27 15.65 -2.10
N VAL A 220 -6.41 15.55 -1.40
CA VAL A 220 -6.73 16.33 -0.20
C VAL A 220 -6.58 15.44 1.03
N GLY A 221 -5.39 15.45 1.62
CA GLY A 221 -5.03 14.69 2.82
C GLY A 221 -5.08 15.53 4.10
N VAL A 222 -4.89 14.89 5.24
CA VAL A 222 -4.84 15.55 6.57
C VAL A 222 -3.42 15.74 7.10
N MET A 223 -2.46 14.93 6.62
CA MET A 223 -1.05 14.96 7.07
C MET A 223 -0.11 15.53 6.02
N HIS A 224 -0.05 14.86 4.87
CA HIS A 224 0.84 15.26 3.79
C HIS A 224 0.40 16.58 3.17
N SER A 225 1.37 17.43 2.81
CA SER A 225 1.10 18.69 2.14
C SER A 225 0.50 18.48 0.75
N LEU A 226 -0.35 19.42 0.33
CA LEU A 226 -0.84 19.46 -1.04
C LEU A 226 0.32 19.68 -2.00
N ALA A 227 0.52 18.76 -2.91
CA ALA A 227 1.57 18.86 -3.95
C ALA A 227 1.00 18.40 -5.30
N LYS A 228 1.48 19.04 -6.38
CA LYS A 228 1.07 18.69 -7.73
C LYS A 228 1.36 17.22 -8.03
N GLY A 229 0.34 16.47 -8.44
CA GLY A 229 0.48 15.08 -8.85
C GLY A 229 0.71 14.10 -7.70
N HIS A 230 0.54 14.52 -6.42
CA HIS A 230 0.74 13.66 -5.26
C HIS A 230 -0.59 13.41 -4.52
N PRO A 231 -1.18 12.18 -4.59
CA PRO A 231 -2.40 11.83 -3.87
C PRO A 231 -2.14 11.78 -2.35
N ALA A 232 -2.24 12.94 -1.70
CA ALA A 232 -1.90 13.12 -0.28
C ALA A 232 -2.74 12.24 0.64
N LEU A 233 -4.05 12.10 0.39
CA LEU A 233 -4.91 11.27 1.23
C LEU A 233 -4.56 9.78 1.15
N ALA A 234 -4.23 9.28 -0.05
CA ALA A 234 -3.76 7.90 -0.18
C ALA A 234 -2.43 7.69 0.56
N SER A 235 -1.55 8.72 0.55
CA SER A 235 -0.29 8.71 1.32
C SER A 235 -0.52 8.76 2.82
N ASP A 236 -1.57 9.43 3.29
CA ASP A 236 -1.95 9.44 4.70
C ASP A 236 -2.46 8.07 5.16
N LEU A 237 -3.43 7.53 4.43
CA LEU A 237 -4.10 6.30 4.84
C LEU A 237 -3.24 5.05 4.69
N ILE A 238 -2.26 5.03 3.77
CA ILE A 238 -1.35 3.87 3.62
C ILE A 238 -0.50 3.62 4.87
N GLU A 239 -0.26 4.64 5.70
CA GLU A 239 0.69 4.54 6.81
C GLU A 239 0.33 3.43 7.81
N GLU A 240 -0.93 3.20 8.05
CA GLU A 240 -1.40 2.15 8.96
C GLU A 240 -1.23 0.74 8.39
N TRP A 241 -1.25 0.60 7.05
CA TRP A 241 -1.28 -0.68 6.35
C TRP A 241 0.10 -1.18 5.94
N ARG A 242 1.12 -0.31 5.90
CA ARG A 242 2.48 -0.68 5.45
C ARG A 242 3.04 -1.85 6.23
N ALA A 243 3.11 -1.73 7.55
CA ALA A 243 3.69 -2.77 8.40
C ALA A 243 2.88 -4.07 8.42
N PRO A 244 1.53 -4.04 8.60
CA PRO A 244 0.71 -5.25 8.59
C PRO A 244 0.71 -6.01 7.27
N ILE A 245 0.78 -5.33 6.14
CA ILE A 245 0.66 -5.97 4.83
C ILE A 245 2.03 -6.19 4.21
N ILE A 246 2.76 -5.12 3.92
CA ILE A 246 3.97 -5.21 3.10
C ILE A 246 5.17 -5.65 3.91
N ASP A 247 5.48 -4.97 5.03
CA ASP A 247 6.69 -5.30 5.79
C ASP A 247 6.62 -6.73 6.32
N SER A 248 5.45 -7.15 6.87
CA SER A 248 5.25 -8.51 7.33
C SER A 248 5.35 -9.57 6.22
N MET A 249 4.86 -9.23 5.01
CA MET A 249 4.94 -10.12 3.86
C MET A 249 6.40 -10.25 3.39
N VAL A 250 7.10 -9.14 3.18
CA VAL A 250 8.49 -9.14 2.71
C VAL A 250 9.41 -9.83 3.71
N LEU A 251 9.26 -9.56 5.01
CA LEU A 251 9.97 -10.29 6.06
C LEU A 251 9.70 -11.80 5.99
N SER A 252 8.44 -12.20 5.79
CA SER A 252 8.09 -13.61 5.63
C SER A 252 8.71 -14.22 4.37
N MET A 253 8.77 -13.49 3.27
CA MET A 253 9.38 -13.98 2.01
C MET A 253 10.87 -14.28 2.21
N VAL A 254 11.63 -13.35 2.79
CA VAL A 254 13.07 -13.53 3.00
C VAL A 254 13.39 -14.57 4.08
N SER A 255 12.63 -14.59 5.18
CA SER A 255 12.84 -15.54 6.28
C SER A 255 12.46 -16.98 5.93
N ARG A 256 11.61 -17.20 4.93
CA ARG A 256 11.17 -18.54 4.48
C ARG A 256 11.78 -18.97 3.15
N ASN A 257 12.78 -18.23 2.66
CA ASN A 257 13.42 -18.49 1.37
C ASN A 257 12.42 -18.63 0.21
N MET A 258 11.40 -17.74 0.20
CA MET A 258 10.39 -17.70 -0.87
C MET A 258 10.87 -16.91 -2.09
N VAL A 259 12.04 -16.31 -2.00
CA VAL A 259 12.71 -15.52 -3.03
C VAL A 259 14.21 -15.71 -2.86
N ASP A 260 14.93 -15.82 -4.00
CA ASP A 260 16.37 -15.96 -4.06
C ASP A 260 17.05 -14.70 -4.59
N LEU A 261 18.33 -14.50 -4.28
CA LEU A 261 19.09 -13.34 -4.77
C LEU A 261 19.24 -13.31 -6.29
N SER A 262 19.20 -14.47 -6.96
CA SER A 262 19.21 -14.57 -8.43
C SER A 262 17.95 -14.00 -9.08
N GLU A 263 16.89 -13.78 -8.30
CA GLU A 263 15.64 -13.15 -8.75
C GLU A 263 15.69 -11.62 -8.70
N PHE A 264 16.89 -11.04 -8.57
CA PHE A 264 17.11 -9.60 -8.58
C PHE A 264 18.17 -9.18 -9.58
N ASP A 265 17.87 -8.16 -10.36
CA ASP A 265 18.81 -7.47 -11.24
C ASP A 265 19.43 -6.29 -10.48
N ASN A 266 20.75 -6.34 -10.29
CA ASN A 266 21.50 -5.26 -9.68
C ASN A 266 22.27 -4.50 -10.76
N SER A 267 22.06 -3.18 -10.83
CA SER A 267 22.74 -2.31 -11.77
C SER A 267 22.98 -0.93 -11.15
N ASP A 268 23.72 -0.07 -11.82
CA ASP A 268 23.90 1.35 -11.43
C ASP A 268 22.55 2.08 -11.33
N LYS A 269 21.53 1.61 -12.07
CA LYS A 269 20.18 2.16 -12.04
C LYS A 269 19.36 1.71 -10.82
N GLY A 270 19.83 0.73 -10.06
CA GLY A 270 19.18 0.22 -8.86
C GLY A 270 19.08 -1.30 -8.84
N CYS A 271 18.47 -1.81 -7.77
CA CYS A 271 18.14 -3.22 -7.57
C CYS A 271 16.65 -3.44 -7.85
N TYR A 272 16.32 -4.38 -8.74
CA TYR A 272 14.93 -4.63 -9.14
C TYR A 272 14.67 -6.14 -9.26
N LEU A 273 13.44 -6.55 -9.05
CA LEU A 273 13.00 -7.94 -9.25
C LEU A 273 13.03 -8.32 -10.74
N THR A 274 13.56 -9.49 -11.06
CA THR A 274 13.43 -10.13 -12.36
C THR A 274 11.96 -10.46 -12.66
N ALA A 275 11.65 -11.01 -13.83
CA ALA A 275 10.30 -11.45 -14.17
C ALA A 275 9.81 -12.56 -13.20
N GLU A 276 10.68 -13.51 -12.88
CA GLU A 276 10.41 -14.63 -11.96
C GLU A 276 10.20 -14.11 -10.53
N GLY A 277 11.11 -13.30 -10.01
CA GLY A 277 11.00 -12.70 -8.68
C GLY A 277 9.76 -11.83 -8.55
N ARG A 278 9.41 -11.06 -9.59
CA ARG A 278 8.18 -10.29 -9.63
C ARG A 278 6.93 -11.17 -9.57
N LYS A 279 6.91 -12.29 -10.30
CA LYS A 279 5.80 -13.26 -10.26
C LYS A 279 5.64 -13.84 -8.85
N ALA A 280 6.72 -14.27 -8.22
CA ALA A 280 6.70 -14.78 -6.84
C ALA A 280 6.17 -13.71 -5.86
N PHE A 281 6.66 -12.47 -5.99
CA PHE A 281 6.20 -11.34 -5.18
C PHE A 281 4.70 -11.06 -5.35
N LEU A 282 4.20 -11.02 -6.59
CA LEU A 282 2.79 -10.74 -6.88
C LEU A 282 1.87 -11.85 -6.33
N MET A 283 2.30 -13.12 -6.38
CA MET A 283 1.57 -14.23 -5.76
C MET A 283 1.48 -14.05 -4.24
N ALA A 284 2.60 -13.69 -3.60
CA ALA A 284 2.64 -13.42 -2.15
C ALA A 284 1.74 -12.23 -1.78
N TYR A 285 1.81 -11.13 -2.54
CA TYR A 285 0.96 -9.96 -2.34
C TYR A 285 -0.52 -10.29 -2.48
N ASN A 286 -0.92 -10.99 -3.55
CA ASN A 286 -2.32 -11.37 -3.77
C ASN A 286 -2.84 -12.27 -2.65
N LYS A 287 -2.03 -13.24 -2.19
CA LYS A 287 -2.37 -14.06 -1.03
C LYS A 287 -2.52 -13.21 0.24
N LYS A 288 -1.62 -12.23 0.45
CA LYS A 288 -1.64 -11.37 1.63
C LYS A 288 -2.83 -10.44 1.66
N ILE A 289 -3.11 -9.71 0.58
CA ILE A 289 -4.21 -8.73 0.53
C ILE A 289 -5.59 -9.38 0.66
N ARG A 290 -5.71 -10.66 0.28
CA ARG A 290 -6.92 -11.47 0.41
C ARG A 290 -7.01 -12.26 1.71
N SER A 291 -5.92 -12.32 2.48
CA SER A 291 -5.97 -13.00 3.78
C SER A 291 -6.84 -12.22 4.76
N GLU A 292 -7.54 -12.96 5.61
CA GLU A 292 -8.41 -12.37 6.62
C GLU A 292 -7.61 -11.73 7.76
N ASN A 293 -8.12 -10.64 8.27
CA ASN A 293 -7.67 -9.98 9.47
C ASN A 293 -8.88 -9.57 10.33
N GLN A 294 -8.64 -9.35 11.60
CA GLN A 294 -9.62 -8.74 12.48
C GLN A 294 -9.56 -7.22 12.30
N TYR A 295 -10.65 -6.62 11.83
CA TYR A 295 -10.79 -5.17 11.74
C TYR A 295 -12.14 -4.75 12.29
N ILE A 296 -12.11 -3.97 13.36
CA ILE A 296 -13.29 -3.63 14.17
C ILE A 296 -13.91 -4.94 14.70
N ASP A 297 -15.17 -5.22 14.42
CA ASP A 297 -15.92 -6.37 14.93
C ASP A 297 -15.95 -7.56 13.96
N ASP A 298 -15.41 -7.40 12.75
CA ASP A 298 -15.49 -8.39 11.67
C ASP A 298 -14.12 -8.96 11.28
N ARG A 299 -14.13 -10.23 10.87
CA ARG A 299 -13.03 -10.82 10.10
C ARG A 299 -13.31 -10.67 8.61
N LYS A 300 -12.43 -9.92 7.93
CA LYS A 300 -12.51 -9.64 6.50
C LYS A 300 -11.12 -9.67 5.89
N SER A 301 -11.04 -9.77 4.56
CA SER A 301 -9.78 -9.61 3.85
C SER A 301 -9.19 -8.21 4.13
N TYR A 302 -7.86 -8.09 4.02
CA TYR A 302 -7.21 -6.78 4.13
C TYR A 302 -7.78 -5.79 3.10
N ARG A 303 -8.11 -6.23 1.88
CA ARG A 303 -8.73 -5.40 0.85
C ARG A 303 -10.06 -4.82 1.30
N GLU A 304 -10.98 -5.67 1.77
CA GLU A 304 -12.29 -5.21 2.27
C GLU A 304 -12.16 -4.29 3.47
N SER A 305 -11.17 -4.54 4.33
CA SER A 305 -10.88 -3.69 5.49
C SER A 305 -10.39 -2.31 5.07
N ILE A 306 -9.53 -2.21 4.05
CA ILE A 306 -9.09 -0.94 3.45
C ILE A 306 -10.30 -0.16 2.91
N TYR A 307 -11.17 -0.81 2.13
CA TYR A 307 -12.36 -0.14 1.57
C TYR A 307 -13.33 0.31 2.66
N ARG A 308 -13.51 -0.49 3.71
CA ARG A 308 -14.30 -0.10 4.88
C ARG A 308 -13.70 1.11 5.58
N GLN A 309 -12.39 1.15 5.76
CA GLN A 309 -11.69 2.26 6.38
C GLN A 309 -11.84 3.56 5.56
N CYS A 310 -11.72 3.50 4.23
CA CYS A 310 -11.95 4.67 3.37
C CYS A 310 -13.39 5.21 3.51
N LYS A 311 -14.39 4.33 3.65
CA LYS A 311 -15.78 4.74 3.91
C LYS A 311 -15.95 5.39 5.28
N GLN A 312 -15.28 4.88 6.32
CA GLN A 312 -15.29 5.51 7.64
C GLN A 312 -14.61 6.88 7.62
N PHE A 313 -13.49 7.01 6.88
CA PHE A 313 -12.85 8.31 6.69
C PHE A 313 -13.80 9.30 6.00
N ALA A 314 -14.53 8.87 4.95
CA ALA A 314 -15.53 9.70 4.29
C ALA A 314 -16.66 10.10 5.25
N SER A 315 -17.11 9.20 6.14
CA SER A 315 -18.10 9.51 7.18
C SER A 315 -17.55 10.53 8.17
N ALA A 316 -16.30 10.38 8.63
CA ALA A 316 -15.66 11.33 9.53
C ALA A 316 -15.55 12.74 8.92
N ILE A 317 -15.22 12.84 7.62
CA ILE A 317 -15.22 14.11 6.88
C ILE A 317 -16.62 14.74 6.84
N MET A 318 -17.65 13.96 6.46
CA MET A 318 -19.00 14.48 6.29
C MET A 318 -19.63 14.98 7.59
N HIS A 319 -19.32 14.34 8.72
CA HIS A 319 -19.88 14.68 10.04
C HIS A 319 -18.91 15.54 10.88
N GLU A 320 -17.70 15.84 10.39
CA GLU A 320 -16.65 16.55 11.15
C GLU A 320 -16.30 15.84 12.47
N ASP A 321 -16.43 14.54 12.48
CA ASP A 321 -16.23 13.70 13.68
C ASP A 321 -15.16 12.66 13.45
N VAL A 322 -13.99 12.87 14.05
CA VAL A 322 -12.85 11.94 13.97
C VAL A 322 -13.11 10.59 14.63
N ASP A 323 -14.11 10.46 15.49
CA ASP A 323 -14.39 9.21 16.19
C ASP A 323 -15.16 8.21 15.32
N LEU A 324 -15.70 8.65 14.20
CA LEU A 324 -16.24 7.79 13.15
C LEU A 324 -15.14 7.05 12.35
N TYR A 325 -13.88 7.43 12.52
CA TYR A 325 -12.73 6.76 11.92
C TYR A 325 -12.04 5.85 12.93
N THR A 326 -12.02 4.56 12.63
CA THR A 326 -11.32 3.54 13.43
C THR A 326 -10.07 3.11 12.67
N PRO A 327 -8.86 3.41 13.18
CA PRO A 327 -7.62 2.97 12.53
C PRO A 327 -7.42 1.46 12.64
N LEU A 328 -6.65 0.88 11.72
CA LEU A 328 -6.23 -0.51 11.84
C LEU A 328 -5.17 -0.65 12.94
N GLU A 329 -5.42 -1.54 13.89
CA GLU A 329 -4.43 -1.95 14.88
C GLU A 329 -4.34 -3.48 14.94
N ILE A 330 -3.13 -4.02 14.66
CA ILE A 330 -2.85 -5.46 14.79
C ILE A 330 -2.34 -5.81 16.21
N HIS A 331 -2.57 -7.06 16.62
CA HIS A 331 -2.21 -7.57 17.96
C HIS A 331 -1.15 -8.68 17.90
#